data_dc565c693f98b403f02a4d8afc687d72
#
_entry.id   dc565c693f98b403f02a4d8afc687d72
#
_cell.length_a   1.000
_cell.length_b   1.000
_cell.length_c   1.000
_cell.angle_alpha   90.00
_cell.angle_beta   90.00
_cell.angle_gamma   90.00
#
_symmetry.space_group_name_H-M   'P 1'
#
loop_
_entity.id
_entity.type
_entity.pdbx_description
1 polymer ?
#
loop_
_entity_poly.entity_id
_entity_poly.type
_entity_poly.pdbx_seq_one_letter_code
_entity_poly.pdbx_strand_id
1 'polypeptide(L)'
;MGKKILKLLLYLMAVVGVLIWLDSTVGLTEEGALIIFGIALLAYFVMKLIGFLAKRRRIRRERARKARRKRELREVNNYRGKQETGRKAENNRSGKWKSNVETYVPDVEQWKENVSGSGWQRERSQITSVAATAASQANHRKQQKLHNQSGHKFQMTQKKIVWIVGLLATFCIVVLAGKTWIRQHEQIPESLLNMEEKYPEATDFVKNYPKRRHYQTIDISSEVETARENSEIPYFLQWDERWGYETYGSDFLAVTGCGPTCLSMITCGLTGSETWNPLTVAQFSEKEGYYVPGEGTSWSLMTEGASNLGLTAENIPVTQENILAALQSGIPLICSMYPGDFTYTGHFIV
;
A
#
# COMPACT_ATOMS: atom_id res chain seq x y z
N MET A 1 -8.10 24.63 -16.19
CA MET A 1 -6.88 23.80 -16.20
C MET A 1 -6.32 23.56 -14.80
N GLY A 2 -6.23 24.55 -13.89
CA GLY A 2 -5.57 24.46 -12.59
C GLY A 2 -6.06 23.37 -11.61
N LYS A 3 -7.38 23.17 -11.46
CA LYS A 3 -7.93 22.16 -10.53
C LYS A 3 -7.54 20.69 -10.87
N LYS A 4 -7.29 20.39 -12.14
CA LYS A 4 -6.87 19.02 -12.55
C LYS A 4 -5.39 18.79 -12.30
N ILE A 5 -4.57 19.83 -12.54
CA ILE A 5 -3.12 19.82 -12.26
C ILE A 5 -2.89 19.73 -10.75
N LEU A 6 -3.63 20.51 -9.96
CA LEU A 6 -3.54 20.47 -8.48
C LEU A 6 -3.88 19.06 -7.94
N LYS A 7 -4.92 18.39 -8.45
CA LYS A 7 -5.26 17.03 -8.03
C LYS A 7 -4.17 16.01 -8.40
N LEU A 8 -3.53 16.16 -9.55
CA LEU A 8 -2.41 15.32 -9.95
C LEU A 8 -1.20 15.54 -9.04
N LEU A 9 -0.87 16.81 -8.73
CA LEU A 9 0.22 17.15 -7.83
C LEU A 9 -0.01 16.59 -6.41
N LEU A 10 -1.23 16.74 -5.87
CA LEU A 10 -1.58 16.16 -4.57
C LEU A 10 -1.48 14.63 -4.56
N TYR A 11 -1.89 13.98 -5.64
CA TYR A 11 -1.72 12.52 -5.77
C TYR A 11 -0.24 12.12 -5.83
N LEU A 12 0.57 12.81 -6.61
CA LEU A 12 2.02 12.57 -6.70
C LEU A 12 2.71 12.82 -5.34
N MET A 13 2.35 13.89 -4.63
CA MET A 13 2.88 14.13 -3.28
C MET A 13 2.50 13.02 -2.29
N ALA A 14 1.27 12.52 -2.35
CA ALA A 14 0.85 11.40 -1.52
C ALA A 14 1.64 10.10 -1.85
N VAL A 15 1.89 9.84 -3.13
CA VAL A 15 2.71 8.69 -3.57
C VAL A 15 4.16 8.84 -3.09
N VAL A 16 4.75 10.02 -3.25
CA VAL A 16 6.12 10.31 -2.74
C VAL A 16 6.19 10.17 -1.22
N GLY A 17 5.19 10.69 -0.49
CA GLY A 17 5.12 10.52 0.97
C GLY A 17 5.06 9.06 1.41
N VAL A 18 4.29 8.23 0.70
CA VAL A 18 4.24 6.78 0.95
C VAL A 18 5.57 6.11 0.62
N LEU A 19 6.24 6.53 -0.45
CA LEU A 19 7.56 6.00 -0.82
C LEU A 19 8.63 6.34 0.23
N ILE A 20 8.67 7.58 0.72
CA ILE A 20 9.58 8.01 1.80
C ILE A 20 9.29 7.23 3.09
N TRP A 21 8.02 7.05 3.44
CA TRP A 21 7.64 6.26 4.61
C TRP A 21 8.04 4.78 4.47
N LEU A 22 7.86 4.19 3.29
CA LEU A 22 8.28 2.82 3.00
C LEU A 22 9.80 2.67 3.00
N ASP A 23 10.54 3.66 2.50
CA ASP A 23 12.00 3.70 2.54
C ASP A 23 12.50 3.71 4.00
N SER A 24 11.94 4.60 4.83
CA SER A 24 12.32 4.71 6.25
C SER A 24 11.96 3.49 7.10
N THR A 25 10.93 2.70 6.71
CA THR A 25 10.45 1.56 7.50
C THR A 25 10.93 0.20 6.98
N VAL A 26 11.30 0.11 5.71
CA VAL A 26 11.54 -1.19 5.02
C VAL A 26 12.83 -1.20 4.20
N GLY A 27 13.56 -0.07 4.09
CA GLY A 27 14.77 0.06 3.27
C GLY A 27 14.48 -0.25 1.79
N LEU A 28 13.78 0.64 1.09
CA LEU A 28 13.46 0.47 -0.33
C LEU A 28 14.70 0.75 -1.19
N THR A 29 15.04 -0.17 -2.08
CA THR A 29 16.00 0.11 -3.14
C THR A 29 15.42 1.11 -4.16
N GLU A 30 16.27 1.88 -4.85
CA GLU A 30 15.84 2.84 -5.89
C GLU A 30 14.96 2.16 -6.96
N GLU A 31 15.29 0.93 -7.37
CA GLU A 31 14.49 0.15 -8.32
C GLU A 31 13.11 -0.21 -7.76
N GLY A 32 13.03 -0.60 -6.50
CA GLY A 32 11.76 -0.87 -5.81
C GLY A 32 10.86 0.37 -5.77
N ALA A 33 11.44 1.54 -5.51
CA ALA A 33 10.74 2.82 -5.52
C ALA A 33 10.18 3.15 -6.93
N LEU A 34 10.98 2.92 -7.99
CA LEU A 34 10.56 3.12 -9.39
C LEU A 34 9.41 2.18 -9.79
N ILE A 35 9.46 0.91 -9.40
CA ILE A 35 8.39 -0.06 -9.68
C ILE A 35 7.09 0.36 -8.98
N ILE A 36 7.13 0.73 -7.70
CA ILE A 36 5.95 1.19 -6.95
C ILE A 36 5.38 2.47 -7.56
N PHE A 37 6.26 3.40 -7.95
CA PHE A 37 5.84 4.62 -8.64
C PHE A 37 5.17 4.32 -9.97
N GLY A 38 5.71 3.40 -10.78
CA GLY A 38 5.13 2.94 -12.04
C GLY A 38 3.75 2.32 -11.86
N ILE A 39 3.57 1.44 -10.84
CA ILE A 39 2.28 0.82 -10.51
C ILE A 39 1.26 1.88 -10.07
N ALA A 40 1.67 2.84 -9.24
CA ALA A 40 0.79 3.93 -8.79
C ALA A 40 0.36 4.82 -9.97
N LEU A 41 1.27 5.11 -10.88
CA LEU A 41 0.99 5.86 -12.11
C LEU A 41 0.00 5.11 -13.01
N LEU A 42 0.20 3.82 -13.21
CA LEU A 42 -0.70 2.95 -13.98
C LEU A 42 -2.10 2.92 -13.35
N ALA A 43 -2.19 2.72 -12.04
CA ALA A 43 -3.46 2.75 -11.30
C ALA A 43 -4.19 4.09 -11.46
N TYR A 44 -3.46 5.21 -11.41
CA TYR A 44 -4.03 6.54 -11.68
C TYR A 44 -4.61 6.65 -13.10
N PHE A 45 -3.90 6.18 -14.13
CA PHE A 45 -4.39 6.19 -15.52
C PHE A 45 -5.61 5.29 -15.70
N VAL A 46 -5.61 4.09 -15.11
CA VAL A 46 -6.76 3.16 -15.13
C VAL A 46 -7.98 3.80 -14.48
N MET A 47 -7.84 4.43 -13.33
CA MET A 47 -8.91 5.16 -12.65
C MET A 47 -9.46 6.33 -13.50
N LYS A 48 -8.57 7.07 -14.17
CA LYS A 48 -8.96 8.13 -15.11
C LYS A 48 -9.73 7.57 -16.31
N LEU A 49 -9.29 6.45 -16.86
CA LEU A 49 -9.95 5.78 -18.00
C LEU A 49 -11.36 5.29 -17.59
N ILE A 50 -11.50 4.66 -16.41
CA ILE A 50 -12.79 4.23 -15.86
C ILE A 50 -13.71 5.43 -15.67
N GLY A 51 -13.22 6.52 -15.10
CA GLY A 51 -13.99 7.77 -14.94
C GLY A 51 -14.44 8.37 -16.27
N PHE A 52 -13.58 8.35 -17.28
CA PHE A 52 -13.90 8.80 -18.63
C PHE A 52 -14.98 7.92 -19.29
N LEU A 53 -14.86 6.59 -19.21
CA LEU A 53 -15.85 5.64 -19.74
C LEU A 53 -17.19 5.77 -19.01
N ALA A 54 -17.19 5.93 -17.70
CA ALA A 54 -18.40 6.17 -16.92
C ALA A 54 -19.11 7.48 -17.33
N LYS A 55 -18.35 8.56 -17.57
CA LYS A 55 -18.86 9.83 -18.08
C LYS A 55 -19.46 9.68 -19.50
N ARG A 56 -18.78 8.94 -20.40
CA ARG A 56 -19.31 8.63 -21.73
C ARG A 56 -20.61 7.84 -21.67
N ARG A 57 -20.70 6.82 -20.79
CA ARG A 57 -21.92 6.03 -20.53
C ARG A 57 -23.05 6.93 -20.01
N ARG A 58 -22.77 7.86 -19.10
CA ARG A 58 -23.75 8.82 -18.57
C ARG A 58 -24.31 9.72 -19.67
N ILE A 59 -23.43 10.32 -20.50
CA ILE A 59 -23.84 11.16 -21.63
C ILE A 59 -24.69 10.38 -22.65
N ARG A 60 -24.33 9.13 -22.96
CA ARG A 60 -25.12 8.27 -23.86
C ARG A 60 -26.52 8.01 -23.27
N ARG A 61 -26.63 7.73 -21.97
CA ARG A 61 -27.90 7.53 -21.28
C ARG A 61 -28.77 8.80 -21.28
N GLU A 62 -28.19 9.96 -21.06
CA GLU A 62 -28.91 11.24 -21.10
C GLU A 62 -29.41 11.55 -22.53
N ARG A 63 -28.58 11.30 -23.56
CA ARG A 63 -29.00 11.46 -24.96
C ARG A 63 -30.15 10.50 -25.32
N ALA A 64 -30.08 9.25 -24.89
CA ALA A 64 -31.16 8.27 -25.10
C ALA A 64 -32.45 8.69 -24.39
N ARG A 65 -32.39 9.19 -23.15
CA ARG A 65 -33.55 9.72 -22.40
C ARG A 65 -34.17 10.93 -23.09
N LYS A 66 -33.35 11.86 -23.60
CA LYS A 66 -33.84 13.04 -24.36
C LYS A 66 -34.48 12.62 -25.67
N ALA A 67 -33.93 11.65 -26.38
CA ALA A 67 -34.50 11.13 -27.62
C ALA A 67 -35.85 10.42 -27.38
N ARG A 68 -35.96 9.63 -26.29
CA ARG A 68 -37.23 8.97 -25.89
C ARG A 68 -38.31 9.99 -25.56
N ARG A 69 -37.98 11.01 -24.76
CA ARG A 69 -38.91 12.10 -24.42
C ARG A 69 -39.37 12.89 -25.66
N LYS A 70 -38.44 13.07 -26.63
CA LYS A 70 -38.81 13.73 -27.90
C LYS A 70 -39.73 12.89 -28.77
N ARG A 71 -39.63 11.55 -28.73
CA ARG A 71 -40.58 10.62 -29.39
C ARG A 71 -41.97 10.65 -28.73
N GLU A 72 -42.01 10.58 -27.41
CA GLU A 72 -43.24 10.67 -26.64
C GLU A 72 -44.02 11.98 -26.90
N LEU A 73 -43.29 13.13 -26.94
CA LEU A 73 -43.88 14.42 -27.30
C LEU A 73 -44.43 14.46 -28.74
N ARG A 74 -43.73 13.81 -29.69
CA ARG A 74 -44.24 13.73 -31.09
C ARG A 74 -45.52 12.87 -31.19
N GLU A 75 -45.60 11.79 -30.43
CA GLU A 75 -46.79 10.93 -30.38
C GLU A 75 -47.97 11.69 -29.77
N VAL A 76 -47.77 12.41 -28.68
CA VAL A 76 -48.81 13.24 -28.05
C VAL A 76 -49.31 14.35 -29.01
N ASN A 77 -48.38 15.02 -29.71
CA ASN A 77 -48.75 16.07 -30.68
C ASN A 77 -49.49 15.49 -31.90
N ASN A 78 -49.10 14.29 -32.36
CA ASN A 78 -49.79 13.60 -33.43
C ASN A 78 -51.20 13.18 -33.01
N TYR A 79 -51.38 12.75 -31.76
CA TYR A 79 -52.71 12.38 -31.22
C TYR A 79 -53.60 13.64 -31.11
N ARG A 80 -53.03 14.76 -30.66
CA ARG A 80 -53.73 16.06 -30.58
C ARG A 80 -54.15 16.59 -31.94
N GLY A 81 -53.29 16.48 -32.96
CA GLY A 81 -53.60 16.86 -34.33
C GLY A 81 -54.71 15.98 -34.97
N LYS A 82 -54.76 14.67 -34.63
CA LYS A 82 -55.87 13.78 -35.08
C LYS A 82 -57.20 14.13 -34.41
N GLN A 83 -57.19 14.55 -33.13
CA GLN A 83 -58.41 15.00 -32.47
C GLN A 83 -58.91 16.33 -33.01
N GLU A 84 -58.02 17.28 -33.35
CA GLU A 84 -58.45 18.57 -33.96
C GLU A 84 -58.96 18.41 -35.37
N THR A 85 -58.42 17.49 -36.17
CA THR A 85 -58.98 17.14 -37.49
C THR A 85 -60.29 16.42 -37.39
N GLY A 86 -60.48 15.51 -36.39
CA GLY A 86 -61.75 14.86 -36.09
C GLY A 86 -62.86 15.88 -35.71
N ARG A 87 -62.54 16.82 -34.79
CA ARG A 87 -63.47 17.91 -34.39
C ARG A 87 -63.84 18.82 -35.55
N LYS A 88 -62.93 19.18 -36.45
CA LYS A 88 -63.22 19.96 -37.65
C LYS A 88 -64.13 19.22 -38.64
N ALA A 89 -64.00 17.89 -38.77
CA ALA A 89 -64.84 17.05 -39.59
C ALA A 89 -66.25 16.91 -39.02
N GLU A 90 -66.38 16.86 -37.68
CA GLU A 90 -67.65 16.78 -36.96
C GLU A 90 -68.41 18.11 -37.00
N ASN A 91 -67.74 19.26 -36.85
CA ASN A 91 -68.31 20.59 -37.03
C ASN A 91 -68.75 20.87 -38.48
N ASN A 92 -68.10 20.33 -39.49
CA ASN A 92 -68.52 20.46 -40.88
C ASN A 92 -69.74 19.55 -41.18
N ARG A 93 -69.89 18.42 -40.49
CA ARG A 93 -71.14 17.58 -40.60
C ARG A 93 -72.38 18.22 -39.92
N SER A 94 -72.16 18.84 -38.74
CA SER A 94 -73.23 19.54 -38.00
C SER A 94 -73.71 20.81 -38.72
N GLY A 95 -72.82 21.51 -39.46
CA GLY A 95 -73.23 22.66 -40.30
C GLY A 95 -74.15 22.35 -41.48
N LYS A 96 -74.19 21.10 -41.97
CA LYS A 96 -74.97 20.69 -43.10
C LYS A 96 -76.43 20.20 -42.70
N TRP A 97 -76.67 20.05 -41.37
CA TRP A 97 -77.98 19.62 -40.83
C TRP A 97 -78.89 20.74 -40.32
N LYS A 98 -78.41 22.03 -40.30
CA LYS A 98 -79.18 23.15 -39.78
C LYS A 98 -80.04 23.88 -40.77
N SER A 99 -80.28 23.35 -41.98
CA SER A 99 -81.06 24.03 -42.99
C SER A 99 -82.49 23.50 -43.20
N ASN A 100 -82.97 22.50 -42.45
CA ASN A 100 -84.34 21.97 -42.63
C ASN A 100 -84.94 21.44 -41.33
N VAL A 101 -85.25 22.28 -40.36
CA VAL A 101 -86.30 21.99 -39.35
C VAL A 101 -86.83 23.28 -38.84
N GLU A 102 -88.11 23.58 -39.30
CA GLU A 102 -89.00 24.55 -38.69
C GLU A 102 -89.39 24.12 -37.30
N THR A 103 -89.31 25.08 -36.37
CA THR A 103 -90.09 25.32 -35.16
C THR A 103 -90.89 24.15 -34.54
N TYR A 104 -90.41 23.64 -33.42
CA TYR A 104 -91.24 23.17 -32.31
C TYR A 104 -90.59 23.62 -31.01
N VAL A 105 -91.26 24.52 -30.24
CA VAL A 105 -90.88 24.94 -28.94
C VAL A 105 -91.68 24.20 -27.88
N PRO A 106 -91.09 23.26 -27.12
CA PRO A 106 -91.82 22.65 -25.99
C PRO A 106 -91.61 23.51 -24.74
N ASP A 107 -92.68 23.56 -23.93
CA ASP A 107 -92.91 24.30 -22.71
C ASP A 107 -91.85 24.01 -21.64
N VAL A 108 -91.24 25.08 -21.10
CA VAL A 108 -90.06 25.04 -20.15
C VAL A 108 -90.45 24.58 -18.73
N GLU A 109 -91.75 24.53 -18.37
CA GLU A 109 -92.18 24.11 -17.04
C GLU A 109 -92.20 22.62 -16.82
N GLN A 110 -92.44 21.83 -17.85
CA GLN A 110 -92.41 20.36 -17.77
C GLN A 110 -91.00 19.77 -17.61
N TRP A 111 -89.97 20.52 -17.80
CA TRP A 111 -88.54 20.12 -17.66
C TRP A 111 -87.99 20.20 -16.24
N LYS A 112 -88.65 20.97 -15.37
CA LYS A 112 -88.18 21.17 -13.98
C LYS A 112 -88.55 20.02 -13.04
N GLU A 113 -89.55 19.25 -13.32
CA GLU A 113 -89.98 18.13 -12.45
C GLU A 113 -89.20 16.83 -12.67
N ASN A 114 -88.54 16.63 -13.78
CA ASN A 114 -87.82 15.39 -14.08
C ASN A 114 -86.33 15.37 -13.63
N VAL A 115 -85.81 16.44 -13.04
CA VAL A 115 -84.40 16.53 -12.63
C VAL A 115 -84.19 16.26 -11.11
N SER A 116 -85.23 15.97 -10.33
CA SER A 116 -85.15 15.74 -8.89
C SER A 116 -85.04 14.27 -8.46
N GLY A 117 -84.74 13.35 -9.34
CA GLY A 117 -84.68 11.93 -9.04
C GLY A 117 -83.26 11.31 -9.08
N SER A 118 -82.71 10.99 -7.91
CA SER A 118 -81.80 9.89 -7.53
C SER A 118 -80.69 9.36 -8.49
N GLY A 119 -80.63 9.81 -9.74
CA GLY A 119 -79.54 9.34 -10.68
C GLY A 119 -78.16 10.02 -10.46
N TRP A 120 -78.14 11.32 -10.16
CA TRP A 120 -76.95 12.09 -10.04
C TRP A 120 -76.10 11.84 -8.77
N GLN A 121 -76.70 11.32 -7.70
CA GLN A 121 -75.94 10.92 -6.50
C GLN A 121 -75.22 9.61 -6.71
N ARG A 122 -75.66 8.70 -7.49
CA ARG A 122 -75.07 7.41 -7.79
C ARG A 122 -73.87 7.56 -8.73
N GLU A 123 -73.90 8.45 -9.69
CA GLU A 123 -72.77 8.76 -10.58
C GLU A 123 -71.66 9.53 -9.86
N ARG A 124 -71.96 10.49 -8.98
CA ARG A 124 -71.01 11.18 -8.17
C ARG A 124 -70.24 10.27 -7.21
N SER A 125 -70.92 9.30 -6.62
CA SER A 125 -70.30 8.33 -5.73
C SER A 125 -69.39 7.36 -6.48
N GLN A 126 -69.70 6.99 -7.71
CA GLN A 126 -68.83 6.17 -8.56
C GLN A 126 -67.61 6.93 -9.05
N ILE A 127 -67.74 8.18 -9.45
CA ILE A 127 -66.60 9.01 -9.89
C ILE A 127 -65.67 9.30 -8.72
N THR A 128 -66.18 9.57 -7.50
CA THR A 128 -65.33 9.79 -6.32
C THR A 128 -64.63 8.49 -5.87
N SER A 129 -65.28 7.33 -5.98
CA SER A 129 -64.64 6.06 -5.65
C SER A 129 -63.56 5.66 -6.64
N VAL A 130 -63.73 5.88 -7.92
CA VAL A 130 -62.74 5.65 -8.97
C VAL A 130 -61.54 6.60 -8.81
N ALA A 131 -61.83 7.89 -8.51
CA ALA A 131 -60.77 8.85 -8.26
C ALA A 131 -59.95 8.55 -7.00
N ALA A 132 -60.61 8.11 -5.91
CA ALA A 132 -59.91 7.69 -4.67
C ALA A 132 -59.08 6.42 -4.89
N THR A 133 -59.57 5.46 -5.66
CA THR A 133 -58.81 4.23 -5.99
C THR A 133 -57.61 4.53 -6.88
N ALA A 134 -57.75 5.42 -7.87
CA ALA A 134 -56.67 5.86 -8.72
C ALA A 134 -55.60 6.63 -7.94
N ALA A 135 -55.97 7.50 -6.99
CA ALA A 135 -55.05 8.25 -6.11
C ALA A 135 -54.31 7.30 -5.15
N SER A 136 -54.97 6.29 -4.58
CA SER A 136 -54.36 5.27 -3.74
C SER A 136 -53.36 4.41 -4.53
N GLN A 137 -53.69 3.98 -5.73
CA GLN A 137 -52.77 3.23 -6.59
C GLN A 137 -51.56 4.07 -7.04
N ALA A 138 -51.74 5.35 -7.30
CA ALA A 138 -50.66 6.27 -7.65
C ALA A 138 -49.70 6.48 -6.48
N ASN A 139 -50.19 6.63 -5.24
CA ASN A 139 -49.39 6.71 -4.02
C ASN A 139 -48.63 5.42 -3.74
N HIS A 140 -49.28 4.24 -3.91
CA HIS A 140 -48.62 2.94 -3.72
C HIS A 140 -47.51 2.72 -4.74
N ARG A 141 -47.70 3.11 -6.00
CA ARG A 141 -46.63 3.09 -7.04
C ARG A 141 -45.52 4.06 -6.76
N LYS A 142 -45.79 5.23 -6.14
CA LYS A 142 -44.78 6.21 -5.76
C LYS A 142 -43.94 5.71 -4.59
N GLN A 143 -44.55 5.09 -3.59
CA GLN A 143 -43.86 4.46 -2.46
C GLN A 143 -43.00 3.26 -2.90
N GLN A 144 -43.50 2.37 -3.78
CA GLN A 144 -42.70 1.28 -4.34
C GLN A 144 -41.50 1.77 -5.16
N LYS A 145 -41.66 2.86 -5.93
CA LYS A 145 -40.52 3.46 -6.65
C LYS A 145 -39.47 4.07 -5.73
N LEU A 146 -39.88 4.67 -4.62
CA LEU A 146 -38.94 5.21 -3.61
C LEU A 146 -38.23 4.09 -2.86
N HIS A 147 -38.90 3.02 -2.50
CA HIS A 147 -38.31 1.86 -1.85
C HIS A 147 -37.30 1.14 -2.76
N ASN A 148 -37.63 0.92 -4.02
CA ASN A 148 -36.74 0.33 -5.02
C ASN A 148 -35.53 1.24 -5.34
N GLN A 149 -35.69 2.57 -5.28
CA GLN A 149 -34.55 3.48 -5.50
C GLN A 149 -33.58 3.51 -4.31
N SER A 150 -34.05 3.35 -3.06
CA SER A 150 -33.20 3.30 -1.87
C SER A 150 -32.42 1.98 -1.82
N GLY A 151 -33.05 0.85 -2.11
CA GLY A 151 -32.41 -0.44 -2.17
C GLY A 151 -31.32 -0.53 -3.25
N HIS A 152 -31.56 0.07 -4.42
CA HIS A 152 -30.58 0.07 -5.51
C HIS A 152 -29.37 0.99 -5.24
N LYS A 153 -29.54 2.10 -4.50
CA LYS A 153 -28.45 2.95 -4.07
C LYS A 153 -27.59 2.26 -3.01
N PHE A 154 -28.18 1.56 -2.07
CA PHE A 154 -27.47 0.82 -1.03
C PHE A 154 -26.65 -0.35 -1.60
N GLN A 155 -27.23 -1.15 -2.50
CA GLN A 155 -26.50 -2.22 -3.19
C GLN A 155 -25.35 -1.72 -4.07
N MET A 156 -25.51 -0.55 -4.73
CA MET A 156 -24.41 0.05 -5.51
C MET A 156 -23.26 0.52 -4.65
N THR A 157 -23.52 0.96 -3.42
CA THR A 157 -22.47 1.42 -2.47
C THR A 157 -21.70 0.22 -1.92
N GLN A 158 -22.36 -0.85 -1.53
CA GLN A 158 -21.74 -2.09 -1.09
C GLN A 158 -20.83 -2.71 -2.18
N LYS A 159 -21.32 -2.82 -3.41
CA LYS A 159 -20.50 -3.30 -4.54
C LYS A 159 -19.25 -2.44 -4.77
N LYS A 160 -19.35 -1.13 -4.65
CA LYS A 160 -18.17 -0.24 -4.77
C LYS A 160 -17.15 -0.47 -3.65
N ILE A 161 -17.60 -0.65 -2.42
CA ILE A 161 -16.73 -0.94 -1.27
C ILE A 161 -16.01 -2.28 -1.49
N VAL A 162 -16.71 -3.33 -1.89
CA VAL A 162 -16.11 -4.64 -2.20
C VAL A 162 -15.05 -4.54 -3.31
N TRP A 163 -15.32 -3.77 -4.37
CA TRP A 163 -14.35 -3.53 -5.45
C TRP A 163 -13.12 -2.74 -4.97
N ILE A 164 -13.29 -1.74 -4.11
CA ILE A 164 -12.17 -0.95 -3.55
C ILE A 164 -11.32 -1.83 -2.64
N VAL A 165 -11.94 -2.61 -1.76
CA VAL A 165 -11.23 -3.56 -0.88
C VAL A 165 -10.49 -4.63 -1.70
N GLY A 166 -11.12 -5.17 -2.75
CA GLY A 166 -10.48 -6.11 -3.67
C GLY A 166 -9.27 -5.51 -4.39
N LEU A 167 -9.37 -4.25 -4.86
CA LEU A 167 -8.25 -3.55 -5.50
C LEU A 167 -7.11 -3.26 -4.52
N LEU A 168 -7.42 -2.89 -3.27
CA LEU A 168 -6.40 -2.68 -2.24
C LEU A 168 -5.72 -4.01 -1.87
N ALA A 169 -6.48 -5.09 -1.73
CA ALA A 169 -5.92 -6.42 -1.44
C ALA A 169 -5.01 -6.91 -2.58
N THR A 170 -5.42 -6.77 -3.84
CA THR A 170 -4.57 -7.13 -5.00
C THR A 170 -3.33 -6.25 -5.09
N PHE A 171 -3.43 -4.95 -4.79
CA PHE A 171 -2.29 -4.06 -4.71
C PHE A 171 -1.28 -4.51 -3.65
N CYS A 172 -1.75 -4.82 -2.43
CA CYS A 172 -0.90 -5.35 -1.36
C CYS A 172 -0.21 -6.68 -1.76
N ILE A 173 -0.94 -7.60 -2.41
CA ILE A 173 -0.39 -8.86 -2.88
C ILE A 173 0.71 -8.62 -3.93
N VAL A 174 0.48 -7.73 -4.91
CA VAL A 174 1.47 -7.39 -5.94
C VAL A 174 2.71 -6.74 -5.34
N VAL A 175 2.55 -5.84 -4.36
CA VAL A 175 3.69 -5.22 -3.65
C VAL A 175 4.50 -6.26 -2.87
N LEU A 176 3.82 -7.16 -2.14
CA LEU A 176 4.49 -8.23 -1.40
C LEU A 176 5.19 -9.22 -2.34
N ALA A 177 4.52 -9.65 -3.41
CA ALA A 177 5.10 -10.53 -4.41
C ALA A 177 6.27 -9.88 -5.14
N GLY A 178 6.18 -8.59 -5.45
CA GLY A 178 7.28 -7.82 -6.05
C GLY A 178 8.51 -7.75 -5.13
N LYS A 179 8.32 -7.50 -3.84
CA LYS A 179 9.42 -7.50 -2.84
C LYS A 179 10.11 -8.86 -2.74
N THR A 180 9.32 -9.95 -2.69
CA THR A 180 9.89 -11.30 -2.63
C THR A 180 10.63 -11.66 -3.92
N TRP A 181 10.11 -11.24 -5.08
CA TRP A 181 10.76 -11.47 -6.36
C TRP A 181 12.07 -10.70 -6.50
N ILE A 182 12.10 -9.41 -6.13
CA ILE A 182 13.33 -8.57 -6.14
C ILE A 182 14.37 -9.21 -5.23
N ARG A 183 14.00 -9.56 -4.00
CA ARG A 183 14.90 -10.21 -3.04
C ARG A 183 15.47 -11.55 -3.54
N GLN A 184 14.67 -12.34 -4.24
CA GLN A 184 15.12 -13.63 -4.82
C GLN A 184 16.07 -13.46 -6.01
N HIS A 185 16.03 -12.29 -6.70
CA HIS A 185 16.87 -12.01 -7.88
C HIS A 185 17.95 -10.96 -7.58
N GLU A 186 18.13 -10.60 -6.32
CA GLU A 186 19.21 -9.74 -5.88
C GLU A 186 20.54 -10.45 -6.10
N GLN A 187 21.43 -9.83 -6.84
CA GLN A 187 22.77 -10.38 -7.07
C GLN A 187 23.59 -10.31 -5.79
N ILE A 188 24.35 -11.36 -5.51
CA ILE A 188 25.27 -11.38 -4.37
C ILE A 188 26.42 -10.41 -4.69
N PRO A 189 26.75 -9.47 -3.78
CA PRO A 189 27.85 -8.54 -3.96
C PRO A 189 29.18 -9.25 -4.18
N GLU A 190 30.03 -8.65 -5.01
CA GLU A 190 31.34 -9.21 -5.37
C GLU A 190 32.26 -9.42 -4.15
N SER A 191 32.17 -8.52 -3.16
CA SER A 191 32.93 -8.64 -1.91
C SER A 191 32.59 -9.91 -1.12
N LEU A 192 31.31 -10.29 -1.10
CA LEU A 192 30.88 -11.54 -0.46
C LEU A 192 31.28 -12.79 -1.29
N LEU A 193 31.23 -12.71 -2.62
CA LEU A 193 31.71 -13.81 -3.48
C LEU A 193 33.22 -14.02 -3.31
N ASN A 194 34.00 -12.93 -3.24
CA ASN A 194 35.44 -12.98 -2.98
C ASN A 194 35.75 -13.53 -1.57
N MET A 195 34.88 -13.27 -0.60
CA MET A 195 34.97 -13.84 0.74
C MET A 195 34.72 -15.33 0.72
N GLU A 196 33.69 -15.83 0.01
CA GLU A 196 33.39 -17.26 -0.15
C GLU A 196 34.57 -18.04 -0.77
N GLU A 197 35.25 -17.43 -1.76
CA GLU A 197 36.41 -18.03 -2.39
C GLU A 197 37.57 -18.22 -1.41
N LYS A 198 37.77 -17.26 -0.50
CA LYS A 198 38.85 -17.27 0.50
C LYS A 198 38.52 -18.11 1.74
N TYR A 199 37.26 -18.10 2.14
CA TYR A 199 36.73 -18.74 3.35
C TYR A 199 35.54 -19.61 3.00
N PRO A 200 35.75 -20.87 2.53
CA PRO A 200 34.67 -21.77 2.11
C PRO A 200 33.62 -22.03 3.21
N GLU A 201 34.01 -21.91 4.47
CA GLU A 201 33.11 -22.01 5.64
C GLU A 201 32.04 -20.92 5.69
N ALA A 202 32.23 -19.80 5.01
CA ALA A 202 31.26 -18.73 4.88
C ALA A 202 30.23 -18.94 3.75
N THR A 203 30.31 -20.06 3.02
CA THR A 203 29.46 -20.36 1.86
C THR A 203 27.96 -20.20 2.15
N ASP A 204 27.48 -20.72 3.27
CA ASP A 204 26.05 -20.64 3.61
C ASP A 204 25.63 -19.21 3.90
N PHE A 205 26.47 -18.44 4.61
CA PHE A 205 26.26 -17.02 4.82
C PHE A 205 26.15 -16.26 3.50
N VAL A 206 27.08 -16.47 2.56
CA VAL A 206 27.08 -15.79 1.25
C VAL A 206 25.83 -16.16 0.44
N LYS A 207 25.48 -17.43 0.37
CA LYS A 207 24.28 -17.92 -0.35
C LYS A 207 22.98 -17.41 0.26
N ASN A 208 22.94 -17.16 1.56
CA ASN A 208 21.78 -16.64 2.26
C ASN A 208 21.61 -15.11 2.11
N TYR A 209 22.57 -14.38 1.53
CA TYR A 209 22.51 -12.94 1.33
C TYR A 209 21.16 -12.45 0.76
N PRO A 210 20.55 -13.05 -0.29
CA PRO A 210 19.26 -12.61 -0.79
C PRO A 210 18.10 -12.78 0.21
N LYS A 211 18.29 -13.60 1.25
CA LYS A 211 17.29 -13.90 2.30
C LYS A 211 17.64 -13.22 3.62
N ARG A 212 18.71 -12.41 3.65
CA ARG A 212 19.21 -11.75 4.87
C ARG A 212 18.12 -11.01 5.63
N ARG A 213 18.27 -10.97 6.94
CA ARG A 213 17.38 -10.24 7.85
C ARG A 213 18.18 -9.11 8.51
N HIS A 214 17.52 -8.00 8.81
CA HIS A 214 18.05 -6.97 9.69
C HIS A 214 17.46 -7.20 11.08
N TYR A 215 18.36 -7.36 12.05
CA TYR A 215 17.97 -7.63 13.44
C TYR A 215 17.94 -6.29 14.20
N GLN A 216 16.77 -5.93 14.74
CA GLN A 216 16.62 -4.72 15.56
C GLN A 216 17.25 -4.90 16.96
N THR A 217 17.28 -6.12 17.44
CA THR A 217 17.90 -6.50 18.71
C THR A 217 18.75 -7.74 18.47
N ILE A 218 20.02 -7.68 18.85
CA ILE A 218 20.95 -8.80 18.75
C ILE A 218 21.14 -9.35 20.14
N ASP A 219 20.74 -10.60 20.32
CA ASP A 219 20.89 -11.34 21.56
C ASP A 219 22.16 -12.20 21.46
N ILE A 220 23.07 -12.01 22.41
CA ILE A 220 24.33 -12.74 22.60
C ILE A 220 24.46 -13.29 24.04
N SER A 221 23.36 -13.29 24.80
CA SER A 221 23.37 -13.67 26.22
C SER A 221 23.85 -15.10 26.41
N SER A 222 23.44 -16.02 25.55
CA SER A 222 23.84 -17.43 25.68
C SER A 222 25.33 -17.66 25.47
N GLU A 223 25.95 -16.95 24.50
CA GLU A 223 27.37 -17.06 24.22
C GLU A 223 28.20 -16.44 25.35
N VAL A 224 27.77 -15.29 25.88
CA VAL A 224 28.45 -14.60 26.98
C VAL A 224 28.34 -15.40 28.28
N GLU A 225 27.14 -15.98 28.57
CA GLU A 225 26.95 -16.78 29.78
C GLU A 225 27.74 -18.09 29.73
N THR A 226 27.71 -18.79 28.59
CA THR A 226 28.51 -20.01 28.39
C THR A 226 30.00 -19.74 28.52
N ALA A 227 30.51 -18.67 27.92
CA ALA A 227 31.91 -18.29 28.04
C ALA A 227 32.28 -17.97 29.49
N ARG A 228 31.42 -17.27 30.22
CA ARG A 228 31.63 -16.93 31.67
C ARG A 228 31.67 -18.21 32.51
N GLU A 229 30.77 -19.18 32.29
CA GLU A 229 30.77 -20.43 33.03
C GLU A 229 32.03 -21.26 32.81
N ASN A 230 32.59 -21.20 31.61
CA ASN A 230 33.81 -21.91 31.23
C ASN A 230 35.11 -21.12 31.51
N SER A 231 35.00 -19.88 31.95
CA SER A 231 36.17 -18.94 32.09
C SER A 231 36.87 -18.72 30.74
N GLU A 232 36.11 -18.60 29.65
CA GLU A 232 36.58 -18.40 28.29
C GLU A 232 36.15 -17.05 27.74
N ILE A 233 36.67 -16.66 26.58
CA ILE A 233 36.17 -15.53 25.78
C ILE A 233 35.06 -16.03 24.87
N PRO A 234 33.91 -15.32 24.77
CA PRO A 234 32.84 -15.73 23.87
C PRO A 234 33.31 -15.74 22.41
N TYR A 235 32.92 -16.73 21.66
CA TYR A 235 33.30 -16.89 20.27
C TYR A 235 32.25 -16.26 19.37
N PHE A 236 32.62 -15.21 18.63
CA PHE A 236 31.78 -14.57 17.64
C PHE A 236 32.36 -14.73 16.24
N LEU A 237 31.59 -15.29 15.33
CA LEU A 237 31.96 -15.32 13.92
C LEU A 237 31.75 -13.92 13.30
N GLN A 238 32.73 -13.42 12.58
CA GLN A 238 32.61 -12.15 11.87
C GLN A 238 31.46 -12.12 10.87
N TRP A 239 31.16 -13.28 10.25
CA TRP A 239 30.04 -13.46 9.30
C TRP A 239 28.82 -14.15 9.91
N ASP A 240 28.54 -13.94 11.19
CA ASP A 240 27.25 -14.34 11.77
C ASP A 240 26.12 -13.53 11.14
N GLU A 241 25.00 -14.20 10.79
CA GLU A 241 23.85 -13.55 10.11
C GLU A 241 23.22 -12.41 10.92
N ARG A 242 23.43 -12.37 12.24
CA ARG A 242 22.91 -11.32 13.13
C ARG A 242 23.55 -9.96 12.87
N TRP A 243 24.79 -9.91 12.38
CA TRP A 243 25.53 -8.67 12.16
C TRP A 243 26.34 -8.64 10.86
N GLY A 244 26.73 -9.78 10.30
CA GLY A 244 27.65 -9.85 9.18
C GLY A 244 27.18 -9.17 7.90
N TYR A 245 25.87 -9.06 7.68
CA TYR A 245 25.30 -8.34 6.54
C TYR A 245 25.14 -6.83 6.77
N GLU A 246 25.37 -6.35 8.00
CA GLU A 246 25.39 -4.92 8.29
C GLU A 246 26.67 -4.27 7.76
N THR A 247 26.62 -2.98 7.48
CA THR A 247 27.76 -2.26 6.94
C THR A 247 28.75 -1.88 8.05
N TYR A 248 30.05 -1.96 7.73
CA TYR A 248 31.11 -1.38 8.49
C TYR A 248 32.10 -0.69 7.53
N GLY A 249 32.04 0.61 7.49
CA GLY A 249 32.75 1.43 6.52
C GLY A 249 32.13 1.32 5.12
N SER A 250 32.97 0.92 4.17
CA SER A 250 32.51 0.80 2.75
C SER A 250 32.03 -0.57 2.35
N ASP A 251 32.05 -1.57 3.26
CA ASP A 251 31.65 -2.95 2.95
C ASP A 251 30.90 -3.59 4.12
N PHE A 252 30.57 -4.87 4.01
CA PHE A 252 29.91 -5.65 5.04
C PHE A 252 30.82 -5.87 6.24
N LEU A 253 30.24 -5.90 7.44
CA LEU A 253 30.98 -6.27 8.66
C LEU A 253 31.63 -7.65 8.51
N ALA A 254 30.96 -8.59 7.83
CA ALA A 254 31.56 -9.89 7.48
C ALA A 254 32.88 -9.78 6.72
N VAL A 255 33.13 -8.71 5.98
CA VAL A 255 34.35 -8.50 5.16
C VAL A 255 35.37 -7.68 5.87
N THR A 256 34.99 -6.58 6.50
CA THR A 256 35.89 -5.57 7.06
C THR A 256 35.93 -5.51 8.59
N GLY A 257 35.06 -6.27 9.27
CA GLY A 257 34.78 -6.14 10.70
C GLY A 257 35.63 -6.99 11.65
N CYS A 258 36.80 -7.50 11.24
CA CYS A 258 37.63 -8.32 12.12
C CYS A 258 37.99 -7.60 13.43
N GLY A 259 38.38 -6.32 13.37
CA GLY A 259 38.74 -5.54 14.55
C GLY A 259 37.58 -5.38 15.54
N PRO A 260 36.42 -4.85 15.13
CA PRO A 260 35.26 -4.76 15.99
C PRO A 260 34.80 -6.12 16.56
N THR A 261 34.89 -7.20 15.79
CA THR A 261 34.53 -8.54 16.26
C THR A 261 35.49 -9.01 17.38
N CYS A 262 36.78 -8.85 17.18
CA CYS A 262 37.78 -9.21 18.20
C CYS A 262 37.61 -8.38 19.49
N LEU A 263 37.43 -7.07 19.36
CA LEU A 263 37.22 -6.21 20.53
C LEU A 263 35.89 -6.54 21.25
N SER A 264 34.84 -6.87 20.49
CA SER A 264 33.56 -7.35 21.06
C SER A 264 33.77 -8.61 21.90
N MET A 265 34.47 -9.62 21.38
CA MET A 265 34.72 -10.88 22.08
C MET A 265 35.41 -10.63 23.41
N ILE A 266 36.49 -9.82 23.43
CA ILE A 266 37.22 -9.51 24.66
C ILE A 266 36.41 -8.68 25.63
N THR A 267 35.67 -7.67 25.11
CA THR A 267 34.88 -6.80 25.99
C THR A 267 33.79 -7.61 26.66
N CYS A 268 33.05 -8.43 25.93
CA CYS A 268 32.01 -9.31 26.49
C CYS A 268 32.59 -10.35 27.44
N GLY A 269 33.71 -10.96 27.09
CA GLY A 269 34.34 -11.98 27.93
C GLY A 269 34.86 -11.43 29.27
N LEU A 270 35.48 -10.27 29.26
CA LEU A 270 36.03 -9.67 30.49
C LEU A 270 35.02 -8.94 31.35
N THR A 271 34.01 -8.34 30.76
CA THR A 271 33.04 -7.53 31.49
C THR A 271 31.70 -8.24 31.74
N GLY A 272 31.40 -9.34 31.02
CA GLY A 272 30.07 -9.97 31.00
C GLY A 272 28.98 -9.13 30.35
N SER A 273 29.37 -8.08 29.64
CA SER A 273 28.40 -7.18 28.98
C SER A 273 27.84 -7.80 27.70
N GLU A 274 26.53 -7.84 27.56
CA GLU A 274 25.81 -8.25 26.34
C GLU A 274 25.61 -7.07 25.36
N THR A 275 25.92 -5.85 25.77
CA THR A 275 25.70 -4.62 24.98
C THR A 275 26.68 -4.50 23.83
N TRP A 276 27.92 -4.93 24.03
CA TRP A 276 29.01 -4.75 23.08
C TRP A 276 29.16 -5.90 22.10
N ASN A 277 28.03 -6.28 21.44
CA ASN A 277 28.10 -7.24 20.33
C ASN A 277 28.87 -6.67 19.13
N PRO A 278 29.31 -7.50 18.16
CA PRO A 278 30.11 -7.05 17.02
C PRO A 278 29.57 -5.86 16.25
N LEU A 279 28.23 -5.76 16.09
CA LEU A 279 27.60 -4.63 15.40
C LEU A 279 27.72 -3.34 16.22
N THR A 280 27.46 -3.39 17.52
CA THR A 280 27.56 -2.20 18.38
C THR A 280 29.00 -1.68 18.48
N VAL A 281 29.98 -2.58 18.51
CA VAL A 281 31.40 -2.20 18.49
C VAL A 281 31.78 -1.62 17.12
N ALA A 282 31.26 -2.17 16.01
CA ALA A 282 31.50 -1.62 14.68
C ALA A 282 30.92 -0.20 14.55
N GLN A 283 29.67 0.02 14.98
CA GLN A 283 29.04 1.33 15.01
C GLN A 283 29.81 2.34 15.90
N PHE A 284 30.26 1.91 17.07
CA PHE A 284 31.15 2.70 17.92
C PHE A 284 32.44 3.06 17.20
N SER A 285 33.08 2.08 16.56
CA SER A 285 34.32 2.26 15.82
C SER A 285 34.21 3.30 14.71
N GLU A 286 33.15 3.25 13.92
CA GLU A 286 32.88 4.24 12.87
C GLU A 286 32.60 5.62 13.45
N LYS A 287 31.77 5.72 14.46
CA LYS A 287 31.37 6.98 15.08
C LYS A 287 32.56 7.72 15.68
N GLU A 288 33.45 7.01 16.32
CA GLU A 288 34.63 7.57 16.98
C GLU A 288 35.88 7.68 16.03
N GLY A 289 35.70 7.31 14.73
CA GLY A 289 36.70 7.50 13.70
C GLY A 289 37.82 6.44 13.67
N TYR A 290 37.58 5.25 14.20
CA TYR A 290 38.52 4.12 14.15
C TYR A 290 38.45 3.32 12.86
N TYR A 291 37.46 3.58 11.97
CA TYR A 291 37.42 3.01 10.62
C TYR A 291 38.30 3.85 9.67
N VAL A 292 39.20 3.19 8.93
CA VAL A 292 40.04 3.82 7.91
C VAL A 292 39.66 3.33 6.53
N PRO A 293 39.16 4.20 5.63
CA PRO A 293 38.76 3.80 4.29
C PRO A 293 39.88 3.11 3.52
N GLY A 294 39.60 1.89 3.01
CA GLY A 294 40.58 1.07 2.27
C GLY A 294 41.55 0.25 3.12
N GLU A 295 41.66 0.54 4.40
CA GLU A 295 42.57 -0.17 5.35
C GLU A 295 41.81 -0.98 6.41
N GLY A 296 40.52 -0.66 6.63
CA GLY A 296 39.67 -1.32 7.63
C GLY A 296 39.78 -0.66 9.01
N THR A 297 40.03 -1.42 10.05
CA THR A 297 40.07 -0.94 11.44
C THR A 297 41.43 -0.40 11.83
N SER A 298 41.46 0.82 12.35
CA SER A 298 42.66 1.40 12.97
C SER A 298 43.11 0.62 14.22
N TRP A 299 44.40 0.47 14.42
CA TRP A 299 44.94 -0.19 15.61
C TRP A 299 44.57 0.56 16.90
N SER A 300 44.32 1.87 16.84
CA SER A 300 43.86 2.65 17.99
C SER A 300 42.51 2.19 18.56
N LEU A 301 41.71 1.46 17.79
CA LEU A 301 40.53 0.81 18.33
C LEU A 301 40.88 -0.19 19.44
N MET A 302 42.03 -0.89 19.33
CA MET A 302 42.44 -1.92 20.27
C MET A 302 43.04 -1.33 21.56
N THR A 303 43.38 -0.03 21.59
CA THR A 303 43.90 0.67 22.73
C THR A 303 42.97 1.76 23.25
N GLU A 304 42.89 2.88 22.56
CA GLU A 304 42.00 3.99 22.93
C GLU A 304 40.52 3.58 22.89
N GLY A 305 40.10 2.88 21.83
CA GLY A 305 38.75 2.36 21.68
C GLY A 305 38.40 1.39 22.80
N ALA A 306 39.29 0.45 23.12
CA ALA A 306 39.11 -0.50 24.22
C ALA A 306 38.94 0.21 25.58
N SER A 307 39.70 1.28 25.81
CA SER A 307 39.58 2.09 27.03
C SER A 307 38.20 2.75 27.15
N ASN A 308 37.65 3.21 26.05
CA ASN A 308 36.28 3.78 26.02
C ASN A 308 35.18 2.73 26.31
N LEU A 309 35.49 1.44 26.12
CA LEU A 309 34.60 0.33 26.48
C LEU A 309 34.87 -0.21 27.92
N GLY A 310 35.73 0.45 28.67
CA GLY A 310 36.02 0.10 30.08
C GLY A 310 37.15 -0.90 30.28
N LEU A 311 37.94 -1.17 29.25
CA LEU A 311 39.05 -2.08 29.31
C LEU A 311 40.38 -1.30 29.53
N THR A 312 41.38 -1.97 30.10
CA THR A 312 42.77 -1.51 30.07
C THR A 312 43.51 -2.32 29.02
N ALA A 313 44.07 -1.64 28.01
CA ALA A 313 44.76 -2.31 26.92
C ALA A 313 46.15 -1.73 26.71
N GLU A 314 47.14 -2.58 26.52
CA GLU A 314 48.53 -2.25 26.32
C GLU A 314 49.09 -2.95 25.08
N ASN A 315 49.99 -2.25 24.37
CA ASN A 315 50.78 -2.86 23.31
C ASN A 315 51.93 -3.61 23.91
N ILE A 316 52.08 -4.89 23.60
CA ILE A 316 53.20 -5.71 24.03
C ILE A 316 54.12 -6.05 22.83
N PRO A 317 55.46 -6.11 23.04
CA PRO A 317 56.37 -6.58 22.01
C PRO A 317 56.03 -8.02 21.58
N VAL A 318 56.03 -8.28 20.26
CA VAL A 318 55.74 -9.61 19.69
C VAL A 318 56.91 -10.56 19.88
N THR A 319 57.06 -11.09 21.10
CA THR A 319 58.01 -12.14 21.43
C THR A 319 57.31 -13.32 22.07
N GLN A 320 57.84 -14.52 21.89
CA GLN A 320 57.28 -15.72 22.49
C GLN A 320 57.14 -15.58 24.02
N GLU A 321 58.11 -14.98 24.67
CA GLU A 321 58.11 -14.77 26.11
C GLU A 321 56.95 -13.88 26.57
N ASN A 322 56.74 -12.71 25.92
CA ASN A 322 55.67 -11.79 26.27
C ASN A 322 54.28 -12.38 26.02
N ILE A 323 54.12 -13.08 24.88
CA ILE A 323 52.85 -13.72 24.53
C ILE A 323 52.52 -14.80 25.57
N LEU A 324 53.47 -15.69 25.88
CA LEU A 324 53.25 -16.75 26.87
C LEU A 324 53.00 -16.18 28.28
N ALA A 325 53.74 -15.14 28.70
CA ALA A 325 53.54 -14.50 29.99
C ALA A 325 52.13 -13.89 30.11
N ALA A 326 51.61 -13.22 29.08
CA ALA A 326 50.25 -12.66 29.07
C ALA A 326 49.22 -13.77 29.16
N LEU A 327 49.29 -14.80 28.31
CA LEU A 327 48.36 -15.92 28.30
C LEU A 327 48.38 -16.72 29.60
N GLN A 328 49.55 -16.99 30.16
CA GLN A 328 49.66 -17.64 31.46
C GLN A 328 49.10 -16.84 32.62
N SER A 329 49.04 -15.52 32.46
CA SER A 329 48.41 -14.61 33.43
C SER A 329 46.91 -14.47 33.19
N GLY A 330 46.32 -15.17 32.23
CA GLY A 330 44.90 -15.09 31.90
C GLY A 330 44.52 -13.79 31.15
N ILE A 331 45.52 -13.10 30.55
CA ILE A 331 45.25 -11.87 29.80
C ILE A 331 45.03 -12.24 28.33
N PRO A 332 43.83 -11.98 27.75
CA PRO A 332 43.59 -12.24 26.35
C PRO A 332 44.33 -11.26 25.46
N LEU A 333 44.69 -11.71 24.26
CA LEU A 333 45.45 -10.93 23.29
C LEU A 333 44.66 -10.74 22.00
N ILE A 334 44.69 -9.53 21.42
CA ILE A 334 44.33 -9.28 20.05
C ILE A 334 45.61 -9.20 19.22
N CYS A 335 45.78 -10.11 18.28
CA CYS A 335 46.94 -10.18 17.42
C CYS A 335 46.62 -9.56 16.05
N SER A 336 47.46 -8.63 15.58
CA SER A 336 47.44 -8.16 14.19
C SER A 336 48.32 -9.06 13.35
N MET A 337 47.69 -9.85 12.47
CA MET A 337 48.33 -10.87 11.66
C MET A 337 48.69 -10.35 10.28
N TYR A 338 49.89 -10.73 9.80
CA TYR A 338 50.26 -10.56 8.40
C TYR A 338 49.75 -11.74 7.55
N PRO A 339 49.72 -11.59 6.20
CA PRO A 339 49.39 -12.71 5.31
C PRO A 339 50.34 -13.91 5.56
N GLY A 340 49.75 -15.09 5.70
CA GLY A 340 50.42 -16.33 6.00
C GLY A 340 49.47 -17.45 6.35
N ASP A 341 49.80 -18.28 7.34
CA ASP A 341 49.01 -19.48 7.68
C ASP A 341 47.63 -19.16 8.22
N PHE A 342 47.40 -17.97 8.81
CA PHE A 342 46.14 -17.61 9.46
C PHE A 342 45.24 -16.69 8.63
N THR A 343 45.75 -16.06 7.59
CA THR A 343 44.98 -15.06 6.80
C THR A 343 45.62 -14.82 5.44
N TYR A 344 44.80 -14.51 4.46
CA TYR A 344 45.24 -14.10 3.11
C TYR A 344 45.63 -12.61 3.03
N THR A 345 45.17 -11.79 3.97
CA THR A 345 45.43 -10.36 4.07
C THR A 345 45.77 -9.99 5.51
N GLY A 346 45.93 -8.71 5.84
CA GLY A 346 45.98 -8.28 7.24
C GLY A 346 44.71 -8.66 7.99
N HIS A 347 44.81 -9.14 9.23
CA HIS A 347 43.65 -9.60 10.00
C HIS A 347 43.89 -9.46 11.50
N PHE A 348 42.79 -9.22 12.26
CA PHE A 348 42.83 -9.30 13.71
C PHE A 348 42.25 -10.65 14.16
N ILE A 349 42.88 -11.28 15.13
CA ILE A 349 42.43 -12.52 15.78
C ILE A 349 42.57 -12.41 17.30
N VAL A 350 41.73 -13.12 18.05
CA VAL A 350 41.80 -13.28 19.50
C VAL A 350 42.39 -14.63 19.84
#